data_2b3c9ef7c3603c2ad5ebccabf5ce76ca
#
_entry.id   2b3c9ef7c3603c2ad5ebccabf5ce76ca
#
_cell.length_a   1.000
_cell.length_b   1.000
_cell.length_c   1.000
_cell.angle_alpha   90.00
_cell.angle_beta   90.00
_cell.angle_gamma   90.00
#
_symmetry.space_group_name_H-M   'P 1'
#
loop_
_entity.id
_entity.type
_entity.pdbx_description
1 polymer ?
#
loop_
_entity_poly.entity_id
_entity_poly.type
_entity_poly.pdbx_seq_one_letter_code
_entity_poly.pdbx_strand_id
1 'polypeptide(L)'
;MTTIPDILVIEDDPIMREALADWLQAAGYGVRTAADGSAGLAAVKFAVPAVVVTDIHIPGTNGAAIISELKRYYPQVAVIAISGLFNSGHGLDTEAALALGAARALAKPFKRTELLSAVAELLGRPAP
;
A
#
# COMPACT_ATOMS: atom_id res chain seq x y z
N MET A 1 20.94 -15.02 7.72
CA MET A 1 20.93 -13.90 6.74
C MET A 1 19.56 -13.23 6.74
N THR A 2 19.53 -11.92 6.88
CA THR A 2 18.27 -11.18 6.96
C THR A 2 17.80 -10.82 5.56
N THR A 3 16.57 -11.22 5.19
CA THR A 3 15.99 -10.84 3.92
C THR A 3 15.52 -9.38 3.99
N ILE A 4 15.73 -8.63 2.91
CA ILE A 4 15.19 -7.29 2.78
C ILE A 4 13.68 -7.42 2.56
N PRO A 5 12.83 -6.77 3.39
CA PRO A 5 11.39 -6.83 3.17
C PRO A 5 11.00 -6.24 1.83
N ASP A 6 10.10 -6.92 1.14
CA ASP A 6 9.61 -6.53 -0.18
C ASP A 6 8.28 -5.80 -0.02
N ILE A 7 8.20 -4.61 -0.60
CA ILE A 7 7.01 -3.77 -0.56
C ILE A 7 6.53 -3.53 -1.99
N LEU A 8 5.25 -3.74 -2.22
CA LEU A 8 4.63 -3.46 -3.50
C LEU A 8 3.82 -2.17 -3.38
N VAL A 9 4.09 -1.22 -4.27
CA VAL A 9 3.34 0.04 -4.36
C VAL A 9 2.43 -0.02 -5.57
N ILE A 10 1.13 0.18 -5.37
CA ILE A 10 0.14 0.25 -6.45
C ILE A 10 -0.38 1.68 -6.49
N GLU A 11 -0.03 2.41 -7.55
CA GLU A 11 -0.35 3.83 -7.71
C GLU A 11 -0.37 4.18 -9.18
N ASP A 12 -1.46 4.78 -9.66
CA ASP A 12 -1.58 5.15 -11.08
C ASP A 12 -0.82 6.42 -11.45
N ASP A 13 -0.66 7.35 -10.51
CA ASP A 13 0.09 8.58 -10.77
C ASP A 13 1.58 8.26 -10.78
N PRO A 14 2.28 8.43 -11.93
CA PRO A 14 3.70 8.06 -12.01
C PRO A 14 4.59 8.91 -11.10
N ILE A 15 4.25 10.16 -10.84
CA ILE A 15 5.04 11.02 -9.96
C ILE A 15 4.93 10.53 -8.52
N MET A 16 3.72 10.26 -8.06
CA MET A 16 3.51 9.74 -6.70
C MET A 16 4.10 8.34 -6.56
N ARG A 17 3.90 7.49 -7.56
CA ARG A 17 4.45 6.13 -7.56
C ARG A 17 5.97 6.14 -7.38
N GLU A 18 6.65 7.00 -8.14
CA GLU A 18 8.10 7.14 -8.05
C GLU A 18 8.54 7.69 -6.69
N ALA A 19 7.84 8.70 -6.18
CA ALA A 19 8.15 9.26 -4.87
C ALA A 19 8.02 8.24 -3.75
N LEU A 20 6.94 7.48 -3.74
CA LEU A 20 6.73 6.43 -2.74
C LEU A 20 7.82 5.37 -2.82
N ALA A 21 8.17 4.94 -4.02
CA ALA A 21 9.23 3.97 -4.22
C ALA A 21 10.57 4.48 -3.71
N ASP A 22 10.90 5.73 -4.03
CA ASP A 22 12.17 6.33 -3.59
C ASP A 22 12.25 6.43 -2.07
N TRP A 23 11.18 6.86 -1.42
CA TRP A 23 11.14 6.96 0.04
C TRP A 23 11.38 5.59 0.70
N LEU A 24 10.72 4.56 0.18
CA LEU A 24 10.83 3.22 0.75
C LEU A 24 12.21 2.60 0.48
N GLN A 25 12.74 2.79 -0.72
CA GLN A 25 14.07 2.30 -1.06
C GLN A 25 15.14 2.98 -0.20
N ALA A 26 15.01 4.29 0.02
CA ALA A 26 15.95 5.03 0.86
C ALA A 26 15.93 4.54 2.32
N ALA A 27 14.81 3.99 2.76
CA ALA A 27 14.67 3.40 4.09
C ALA A 27 15.19 1.96 4.18
N GLY A 28 15.66 1.39 3.07
CA GLY A 28 16.28 0.06 3.06
C GLY A 28 15.37 -1.08 2.62
N TYR A 29 14.17 -0.79 2.12
CA TYR A 29 13.25 -1.83 1.67
C TYR A 29 13.46 -2.15 0.20
N GLY A 30 13.14 -3.39 -0.19
CA GLY A 30 12.98 -3.75 -1.60
C GLY A 30 11.61 -3.25 -2.06
N VAL A 31 11.54 -2.63 -3.24
CA VAL A 31 10.29 -2.05 -3.72
C VAL A 31 10.01 -2.49 -5.15
N ARG A 32 8.77 -2.93 -5.37
CA ARG A 32 8.21 -3.13 -6.71
C ARG A 32 7.03 -2.17 -6.86
N THR A 33 6.71 -1.81 -8.08
CA THR A 33 5.61 -0.89 -8.35
C THR A 33 4.65 -1.46 -9.38
N ALA A 34 3.40 -1.04 -9.31
CA ALA A 34 2.38 -1.36 -10.29
C ALA A 34 1.51 -0.13 -10.51
N ALA A 35 1.07 0.07 -11.75
CA ALA A 35 0.31 1.26 -12.13
C ALA A 35 -1.20 1.09 -11.95
N ASP A 36 -1.68 -0.13 -11.75
CA ASP A 36 -3.10 -0.40 -11.57
C ASP A 36 -3.31 -1.67 -10.74
N GLY A 37 -4.58 -1.92 -10.40
CA GLY A 37 -4.90 -3.05 -9.54
C GLY A 37 -4.61 -4.41 -10.17
N SER A 38 -4.85 -4.55 -11.47
CA SER A 38 -4.58 -5.80 -12.18
C SER A 38 -3.11 -6.14 -12.16
N ALA A 39 -2.25 -5.16 -12.50
CA ALA A 39 -0.81 -5.32 -12.44
C ALA A 39 -0.33 -5.59 -11.01
N GLY A 40 -0.96 -4.93 -10.03
CA GLY A 40 -0.65 -5.13 -8.62
C GLY A 40 -0.94 -6.55 -8.16
N LEU A 41 -2.11 -7.07 -8.47
CA LEU A 41 -2.49 -8.44 -8.09
C LEU A 41 -1.59 -9.47 -8.79
N ALA A 42 -1.24 -9.22 -10.05
CA ALA A 42 -0.31 -10.10 -10.77
C ALA A 42 1.08 -10.10 -10.11
N ALA A 43 1.54 -8.94 -9.65
CA ALA A 43 2.82 -8.82 -8.95
C ALA A 43 2.81 -9.58 -7.62
N VAL A 44 1.71 -9.51 -6.87
CA VAL A 44 1.55 -10.27 -5.61
C VAL A 44 1.59 -11.77 -5.89
N LYS A 45 0.89 -12.20 -6.93
CA LYS A 45 0.85 -13.62 -7.30
C LYS A 45 2.23 -14.13 -7.71
N PHE A 46 2.99 -13.30 -8.42
CA PHE A 46 4.34 -13.67 -8.85
C PHE A 46 5.29 -13.83 -7.66
N ALA A 47 5.25 -12.90 -6.71
CA ALA A 47 6.03 -12.97 -5.48
C ALA A 47 5.29 -12.19 -4.39
N VAL A 48 4.93 -12.86 -3.31
CA VAL A 48 4.10 -12.27 -2.25
C VAL A 48 4.93 -11.27 -1.45
N PRO A 49 4.55 -9.98 -1.41
CA PRO A 49 5.29 -8.98 -0.64
C PRO A 49 4.94 -9.05 0.85
N ALA A 50 5.76 -8.41 1.67
CA ALA A 50 5.44 -8.25 3.09
C ALA A 50 4.34 -7.21 3.30
N VAL A 51 4.38 -6.12 2.52
CA VAL A 51 3.44 -5.01 2.63
C VAL A 51 3.02 -4.57 1.23
N VAL A 52 1.74 -4.26 1.07
CA VAL A 52 1.20 -3.60 -0.12
C VAL A 52 0.75 -2.20 0.27
N VAL A 53 1.28 -1.19 -0.41
CA VAL A 53 0.84 0.19 -0.29
C VAL A 53 0.01 0.49 -1.53
N THR A 54 -1.29 0.70 -1.39
CA THR A 54 -2.17 0.88 -2.53
C THR A 54 -3.02 2.12 -2.42
N ASP A 55 -3.04 2.91 -3.49
CA ASP A 55 -4.06 3.94 -3.65
C ASP A 55 -5.38 3.21 -3.95
N ILE A 56 -6.44 3.59 -3.26
CA ILE A 56 -7.74 2.95 -3.43
C ILE A 56 -8.64 3.65 -4.45
N HIS A 57 -8.16 4.75 -5.04
CA HIS A 57 -8.89 5.48 -6.08
C HIS A 57 -8.09 5.48 -7.38
N ILE A 58 -7.93 4.28 -7.95
CA ILE A 58 -7.25 4.08 -9.23
C ILE A 58 -8.32 3.91 -10.29
N PRO A 59 -8.30 4.70 -11.39
CA PRO A 59 -9.29 4.57 -12.46
C PRO A 59 -9.41 3.13 -12.96
N GLY A 60 -10.63 2.66 -13.11
CA GLY A 60 -10.89 1.31 -13.57
C GLY A 60 -10.64 0.21 -12.55
N THR A 61 -10.30 0.58 -11.32
CA THR A 61 -10.02 -0.37 -10.24
C THR A 61 -10.92 -0.09 -9.05
N ASN A 62 -11.49 -1.15 -8.48
CA ASN A 62 -12.24 -1.05 -7.24
C ASN A 62 -11.28 -1.32 -6.07
N GLY A 63 -10.92 -0.25 -5.35
CA GLY A 63 -9.97 -0.36 -4.22
C GLY A 63 -10.45 -1.29 -3.12
N ALA A 64 -11.76 -1.29 -2.85
CA ALA A 64 -12.32 -2.20 -1.86
C ALA A 64 -12.12 -3.66 -2.27
N ALA A 65 -12.32 -3.96 -3.55
CA ALA A 65 -12.12 -5.32 -4.07
C ALA A 65 -10.67 -5.75 -3.98
N ILE A 66 -9.72 -4.84 -4.25
CA ILE A 66 -8.29 -5.13 -4.14
C ILE A 66 -7.93 -5.51 -2.70
N ILE A 67 -8.36 -4.71 -1.72
CA ILE A 67 -8.09 -4.99 -0.31
C ILE A 67 -8.71 -6.33 0.10
N SER A 68 -9.97 -6.55 -0.27
CA SER A 68 -10.67 -7.79 0.06
C SER A 68 -9.99 -9.02 -0.53
N GLU A 69 -9.56 -8.93 -1.79
CA GLU A 69 -8.89 -10.04 -2.45
C GLU A 69 -7.54 -10.34 -1.81
N LEU A 70 -6.77 -9.30 -1.49
CA LEU A 70 -5.49 -9.49 -0.82
C LEU A 70 -5.68 -10.16 0.54
N LYS A 71 -6.67 -9.73 1.32
CA LYS A 71 -6.91 -10.32 2.63
C LYS A 71 -7.45 -11.74 2.54
N ARG A 72 -8.22 -12.04 1.50
CA ARG A 72 -8.78 -13.38 1.31
C ARG A 72 -7.73 -14.41 0.91
N TYR A 73 -6.86 -14.06 -0.06
CA TYR A 73 -5.92 -15.01 -0.64
C TYR A 73 -4.51 -14.89 -0.09
N TYR A 74 -4.16 -13.75 0.50
CA TYR A 74 -2.83 -13.48 1.03
C TYR A 74 -2.95 -12.83 2.41
N PRO A 75 -3.56 -13.52 3.40
CA PRO A 75 -3.88 -12.90 4.69
C PRO A 75 -2.66 -12.42 5.49
N GLN A 76 -1.47 -12.94 5.18
CA GLN A 76 -0.24 -12.51 5.84
C GLN A 76 0.28 -11.16 5.31
N VAL A 77 -0.20 -10.71 4.16
CA VAL A 77 0.24 -9.43 3.60
C VAL A 77 -0.43 -8.29 4.36
N ALA A 78 0.36 -7.35 4.84
CA ALA A 78 -0.16 -6.14 5.45
C ALA A 78 -0.48 -5.10 4.37
N VAL A 79 -1.65 -4.50 4.43
CA VAL A 79 -2.10 -3.53 3.43
C VAL A 79 -2.18 -2.15 4.04
N ILE A 80 -1.54 -1.17 3.39
CA ILE A 80 -1.70 0.25 3.71
C ILE A 80 -2.51 0.88 2.58
N ALA A 81 -3.69 1.38 2.92
CA ALA A 81 -4.57 2.04 1.95
C ALA A 81 -4.30 3.55 1.94
N ILE A 82 -4.20 4.13 0.75
CA ILE A 82 -3.94 5.56 0.58
C ILE A 82 -5.05 6.16 -0.28
N SER A 83 -5.56 7.34 0.11
CA SER A 83 -6.50 8.07 -0.74
C SER A 83 -6.52 9.56 -0.44
N GLY A 84 -6.62 10.38 -1.46
CA GLY A 84 -6.90 11.82 -1.34
C GLY A 84 -8.38 12.11 -1.18
N LEU A 85 -9.25 11.10 -1.27
CA LEU A 85 -10.69 11.29 -1.24
C LEU A 85 -11.34 10.87 0.08
N PHE A 86 -10.55 10.52 1.09
CA PHE A 86 -11.09 10.09 2.38
C PHE A 86 -12.01 11.12 3.01
N ASN A 87 -11.75 12.41 2.78
CA ASN A 87 -12.51 13.50 3.40
C ASN A 87 -13.53 14.14 2.46
N SER A 88 -13.72 13.60 1.26
CA SER A 88 -14.59 14.18 0.26
C SER A 88 -16.04 13.68 0.36
N GLY A 89 -16.29 12.66 1.15
CA GLY A 89 -17.59 11.99 1.20
C GLY A 89 -17.85 11.07 0.04
N HIS A 90 -16.90 10.91 -0.87
CA HIS A 90 -17.00 10.05 -2.04
C HIS A 90 -15.97 8.94 -1.94
N GLY A 91 -16.41 7.71 -2.17
CA GLY A 91 -15.51 6.57 -2.15
C GLY A 91 -15.26 6.02 -0.76
N LEU A 92 -14.19 5.26 -0.62
CA LEU A 92 -13.85 4.54 0.59
C LEU A 92 -13.16 5.46 1.60
N ASP A 93 -13.69 5.57 2.81
CA ASP A 93 -13.06 6.35 3.86
C ASP A 93 -12.08 5.49 4.69
N THR A 94 -11.40 6.14 5.64
CA THR A 94 -10.39 5.50 6.48
C THR A 94 -10.95 4.31 7.25
N GLU A 95 -12.12 4.48 7.88
CA GLU A 95 -12.73 3.40 8.65
C GLU A 95 -13.16 2.25 7.77
N ALA A 96 -13.72 2.54 6.61
CA ALA A 96 -14.15 1.51 5.68
C ALA A 96 -12.96 0.71 5.15
N ALA A 97 -11.84 1.37 4.86
CA ALA A 97 -10.63 0.69 4.42
C ALA A 97 -10.12 -0.26 5.50
N LEU A 98 -10.10 0.18 6.75
CA LEU A 98 -9.69 -0.66 7.87
C LEU A 98 -10.65 -1.84 8.07
N ALA A 99 -11.95 -1.60 7.92
CA ALA A 99 -12.96 -2.65 8.05
C ALA A 99 -12.81 -3.74 6.98
N LEU A 100 -12.31 -3.38 5.80
CA LEU A 100 -12.06 -4.34 4.72
C LEU A 100 -10.79 -5.17 4.94
N GLY A 101 -9.96 -4.78 5.89
CA GLY A 101 -8.76 -5.52 6.22
C GLY A 101 -7.46 -4.77 6.02
N ALA A 102 -7.49 -3.49 5.63
CA ALA A 102 -6.28 -2.69 5.58
C ALA A 102 -5.74 -2.52 7.01
N ALA A 103 -4.44 -2.70 7.18
CA ALA A 103 -3.81 -2.57 8.48
C ALA A 103 -3.66 -1.11 8.89
N ARG A 104 -3.50 -0.22 7.90
CA ARG A 104 -3.40 1.22 8.09
C ARG A 104 -4.07 1.92 6.93
N ALA A 105 -4.52 3.15 7.16
CA ALA A 105 -5.08 3.99 6.12
C ALA A 105 -4.51 5.40 6.25
N LEU A 106 -3.97 5.94 5.16
CA LEU A 106 -3.36 7.25 5.12
C LEU A 106 -4.10 8.15 4.14
N ALA A 107 -4.44 9.36 4.57
CA ALA A 107 -5.08 10.36 3.72
C ALA A 107 -4.03 11.27 3.10
N LYS A 108 -4.17 11.56 1.80
CA LYS A 108 -3.33 12.54 1.10
C LYS A 108 -3.76 13.95 1.50
N PRO A 109 -2.83 14.88 1.69
CA PRO A 109 -1.39 14.68 1.68
C PRO A 109 -0.91 14.05 2.99
N PHE A 110 0.06 13.18 2.92
CA PHE A 110 0.70 12.62 4.10
C PHE A 110 2.20 12.84 4.01
N LYS A 111 2.86 12.78 5.17
CA LYS A 111 4.30 12.97 5.23
C LYS A 111 5.02 11.66 4.97
N ARG A 112 6.23 11.76 4.42
CA ARG A 112 7.11 10.60 4.26
C ARG A 112 7.24 9.82 5.57
N THR A 113 7.41 10.53 6.70
CA THR A 113 7.56 9.91 8.02
C THR A 113 6.33 9.11 8.43
N GLU A 114 5.14 9.54 8.03
CA GLU A 114 3.91 8.80 8.33
C GLU A 114 3.89 7.44 7.62
N LEU A 115 4.27 7.44 6.34
CA LEU A 115 4.33 6.19 5.58
C LEU A 115 5.41 5.27 6.14
N LEU A 116 6.61 5.79 6.38
CA LEU A 116 7.72 4.98 6.88
C LEU A 116 7.43 4.42 8.27
N SER A 117 6.80 5.21 9.14
CA SER A 117 6.40 4.72 10.47
C SER A 117 5.37 3.60 10.37
N ALA A 118 4.37 3.74 9.48
CA ALA A 118 3.36 2.70 9.29
C ALA A 118 4.00 1.41 8.81
N VAL A 119 4.90 1.48 7.84
CA VAL A 119 5.58 0.30 7.32
C VAL A 119 6.43 -0.35 8.42
N ALA A 120 7.21 0.44 9.15
CA ALA A 120 8.07 -0.08 10.21
C ALA A 120 7.24 -0.78 11.30
N GLU A 121 6.13 -0.19 11.71
CA GLU A 121 5.25 -0.80 12.70
C GLU A 121 4.69 -2.14 12.22
N LEU A 122 4.25 -2.20 10.96
CA LEU A 122 3.69 -3.44 10.41
C LEU A 122 4.73 -4.53 10.26
N LEU A 123 5.99 -4.16 10.07
CA LEU A 123 7.10 -5.11 9.98
C LEU A 123 7.71 -5.45 11.34
N GLY A 124 7.21 -4.83 12.43
CA GLY A 124 7.76 -5.03 13.76
C GLY A 124 9.18 -4.48 13.92
N ARG A 125 9.51 -3.41 13.20
CA ARG A 125 10.84 -2.78 13.22
C ARG A 125 10.77 -1.38 13.78
N PRO A 126 11.89 -0.88 14.37
CA PRO A 126 11.94 0.53 14.75
C PRO A 126 11.81 1.40 13.51
N ALA A 127 11.17 2.56 13.66
CA ALA A 127 11.10 3.54 12.59
C ALA A 127 12.50 4.05 12.24
N PRO A 128 12.78 4.27 10.95
CA PRO A 128 14.08 4.79 10.52
C PRO A 128 14.31 6.24 10.95
#